data_edbec22433beb0d2075c64bc26917522
#
_entry.id   edbec22433beb0d2075c64bc26917522
#
_cell.length_a   1.000
_cell.length_b   1.000
_cell.length_c   1.000
_cell.angle_alpha   90.00
_cell.angle_beta   90.00
_cell.angle_gamma   90.00
#
_symmetry.space_group_name_H-M   'P 1'
#
loop_
_entity.id
_entity.type
_entity.pdbx_description
1 polymer ?
#
loop_
_entity_poly.entity_id
_entity_poly.type
_entity_poly.pdbx_seq_one_letter_code
_entity_poly.pdbx_strand_id
1 'polypeptide(L)'
;MLITSYNQPAFGDTLIAITGPDTETQTSQRSGDIVAILDDQNHVIGYNFFNVSQWLGAVDGHGQIQLAAEQVAQLNVAIQQAALPGQLEVDEKPKFVIGKIVDFKDHPDSDHLHVTQVDIGDEQVQIVCGAPNAALGQTVVVALPGAMMPDGKIIWPGSLRGVASYGMISSARELAIPGAPQRRGILVMPDNLAAGSPFDAKEAAAVVAAQA
;
A
#
# COMPACT_ATOMS: atom_id res chain seq x y z
N MET A 1 -8.43 -7.25 0.30
CA MET A 1 -7.38 -6.28 -0.12
C MET A 1 -6.99 -6.60 -1.55
N LEU A 2 -6.89 -5.60 -2.42
CA LEU A 2 -6.47 -5.75 -3.80
C LEU A 2 -5.40 -4.70 -4.14
N ILE A 3 -4.25 -5.13 -4.59
CA ILE A 3 -3.16 -4.27 -5.04
C ILE A 3 -2.92 -4.58 -6.51
N THR A 4 -3.12 -3.60 -7.38
CA THR A 4 -2.93 -3.78 -8.82
C THR A 4 -1.83 -2.90 -9.34
N SER A 5 -1.01 -3.44 -10.23
CA SER A 5 0.02 -2.69 -10.93
C SER A 5 0.04 -2.99 -12.42
N TYR A 6 0.38 -1.96 -13.19
CA TYR A 6 0.51 -2.03 -14.64
C TYR A 6 1.73 -1.24 -15.08
N ASN A 7 2.53 -1.81 -15.97
CA ASN A 7 3.69 -1.14 -16.53
C ASN A 7 4.00 -1.74 -17.90
N GLN A 8 3.35 -1.19 -18.93
CA GLN A 8 3.47 -1.70 -20.30
C GLN A 8 4.91 -1.72 -20.85
N PRO A 9 5.76 -0.70 -20.64
CA PRO A 9 7.15 -0.74 -21.09
C PRO A 9 7.98 -1.88 -20.45
N ALA A 10 7.66 -2.29 -19.23
CA ALA A 10 8.42 -3.32 -18.51
C ALA A 10 7.88 -4.74 -18.74
N PHE A 11 6.56 -4.92 -18.77
CA PHE A 11 5.91 -6.24 -18.74
C PHE A 11 4.94 -6.48 -19.89
N GLY A 12 4.88 -5.57 -20.87
CA GLY A 12 3.85 -5.61 -21.92
C GLY A 12 2.45 -5.31 -21.38
N ASP A 13 1.43 -5.73 -22.07
CA ASP A 13 0.02 -5.55 -21.68
C ASP A 13 -0.36 -6.54 -20.56
N THR A 14 0.31 -6.41 -19.41
CA THR A 14 0.14 -7.30 -18.26
C THR A 14 -0.28 -6.53 -17.03
N LEU A 15 -1.43 -6.92 -16.44
CA LEU A 15 -1.88 -6.48 -15.13
C LEU A 15 -1.45 -7.51 -14.09
N ILE A 16 -0.79 -7.06 -13.04
CA ILE A 16 -0.46 -7.85 -11.87
C ILE A 16 -1.44 -7.46 -10.75
N ALA A 17 -2.17 -8.45 -10.22
CA ALA A 17 -3.10 -8.28 -9.11
C ALA A 17 -2.63 -9.12 -7.93
N ILE A 18 -2.36 -8.47 -6.79
CA ILE A 18 -1.90 -9.11 -5.56
C ILE A 18 -3.04 -9.05 -4.54
N THR A 19 -3.42 -10.19 -3.97
CA THR A 19 -4.51 -10.34 -3.01
C THR A 19 -4.05 -10.81 -1.63
N GLY A 20 -2.82 -11.30 -1.54
CA GLY A 20 -2.19 -11.79 -0.31
C GLY A 20 -0.68 -11.61 -0.31
N PRO A 21 -0.03 -11.74 0.87
CA PRO A 21 1.42 -11.67 0.99
C PRO A 21 2.09 -12.87 0.32
N ASP A 22 3.35 -12.69 -0.04
CA ASP A 22 4.23 -13.74 -0.53
C ASP A 22 4.41 -14.87 0.50
N THR A 23 4.52 -16.10 0.04
CA THR A 23 4.79 -17.28 0.85
C THR A 23 6.05 -18.01 0.34
N GLU A 24 6.71 -18.79 1.21
CA GLU A 24 7.93 -19.50 0.83
C GLU A 24 7.70 -20.54 -0.28
N THR A 25 6.50 -21.14 -0.31
CA THR A 25 6.11 -22.11 -1.33
C THR A 25 4.88 -21.60 -2.07
N GLN A 26 4.99 -21.50 -3.37
CA GLN A 26 3.90 -21.05 -4.25
C GLN A 26 3.72 -22.03 -5.41
N THR A 27 2.49 -22.15 -5.85
CA THR A 27 2.12 -22.84 -7.08
C THR A 27 1.37 -21.91 -8.01
N SER A 28 1.24 -22.27 -9.28
CA SER A 28 0.48 -21.47 -10.23
C SER A 28 -0.43 -22.34 -11.07
N GLN A 29 -1.61 -21.81 -11.39
CA GLN A 29 -2.55 -22.41 -12.32
C GLN A 29 -2.77 -21.43 -13.47
N ARG A 30 -2.54 -21.92 -14.70
CA ARG A 30 -2.71 -21.10 -15.91
C ARG A 30 -3.90 -21.58 -16.74
N SER A 31 -4.72 -20.62 -17.17
CA SER A 31 -5.77 -20.85 -18.16
C SER A 31 -5.77 -19.69 -19.16
N GLY A 32 -5.34 -19.95 -20.40
CA GLY A 32 -5.17 -18.93 -21.43
C GLY A 32 -4.21 -17.82 -20.99
N ASP A 33 -4.72 -16.61 -20.96
CA ASP A 33 -3.97 -15.39 -20.59
C ASP A 33 -4.09 -15.02 -19.10
N ILE A 34 -4.64 -15.91 -18.26
CA ILE A 34 -4.72 -15.70 -16.82
C ILE A 34 -3.88 -16.74 -16.10
N VAL A 35 -3.10 -16.28 -15.13
CA VAL A 35 -2.37 -17.14 -14.19
C VAL A 35 -2.79 -16.78 -12.77
N ALA A 36 -3.36 -17.73 -12.05
CA ALA A 36 -3.58 -17.63 -10.60
C ALA A 36 -2.33 -18.11 -9.86
N ILE A 37 -1.91 -17.39 -8.83
CA ILE A 37 -0.81 -17.72 -7.94
C ILE A 37 -1.40 -18.13 -6.60
N LEU A 38 -1.00 -19.28 -6.07
CA LEU A 38 -1.55 -19.88 -4.87
C LEU A 38 -0.45 -20.13 -3.83
N ASP A 39 -0.80 -19.96 -2.57
CA ASP A 39 0.02 -20.34 -1.43
C ASP A 39 0.09 -21.87 -1.24
N ASP A 40 0.78 -22.33 -0.20
CA ASP A 40 0.92 -23.75 0.19
C ASP A 40 -0.39 -24.38 0.67
N GLN A 41 -1.42 -23.56 0.99
CA GLN A 41 -2.76 -23.99 1.40
C GLN A 41 -3.78 -23.92 0.23
N ASN A 42 -3.31 -23.62 -0.98
CA ASN A 42 -4.10 -23.38 -2.19
C ASN A 42 -5.06 -22.17 -2.11
N HIS A 43 -4.78 -21.18 -1.27
CA HIS A 43 -5.47 -19.90 -1.35
C HIS A 43 -4.82 -19.05 -2.44
N VAL A 44 -5.64 -18.31 -3.17
CA VAL A 44 -5.12 -17.39 -4.18
C VAL A 44 -4.54 -16.16 -3.51
N ILE A 45 -3.26 -15.90 -3.81
CA ILE A 45 -2.51 -14.73 -3.34
C ILE A 45 -2.25 -13.71 -4.45
N GLY A 46 -2.58 -14.04 -5.69
CA GLY A 46 -2.49 -13.10 -6.80
C GLY A 46 -2.87 -13.68 -8.15
N TYR A 47 -2.95 -12.77 -9.14
CA TYR A 47 -3.15 -13.12 -10.54
C TYR A 47 -2.24 -12.29 -11.44
N ASN A 48 -1.85 -12.89 -12.57
CA ASN A 48 -1.31 -12.16 -13.71
C ASN A 48 -2.30 -12.29 -14.87
N PHE A 49 -2.73 -11.14 -15.41
CA PHE A 49 -3.59 -11.05 -16.59
C PHE A 49 -2.75 -10.56 -17.75
N PHE A 50 -2.40 -11.45 -18.67
CA PHE A 50 -1.69 -11.11 -19.90
C PHE A 50 -2.68 -10.62 -20.95
N ASN A 51 -2.26 -9.67 -21.80
CA ASN A 51 -3.14 -9.03 -22.78
C ASN A 51 -4.41 -8.46 -22.11
N VAL A 52 -4.25 -7.79 -20.97
CA VAL A 52 -5.37 -7.34 -20.13
C VAL A 52 -6.33 -6.40 -20.85
N SER A 53 -5.87 -5.70 -21.88
CA SER A 53 -6.69 -4.82 -22.73
C SER A 53 -7.86 -5.56 -23.40
N GLN A 54 -7.80 -6.88 -23.57
CA GLN A 54 -8.91 -7.66 -24.11
C GLN A 54 -10.16 -7.66 -23.19
N TRP A 55 -9.99 -7.45 -21.88
CA TRP A 55 -11.09 -7.39 -20.90
C TRP A 55 -11.40 -5.97 -20.48
N LEU A 56 -10.37 -5.13 -20.29
CA LEU A 56 -10.52 -3.79 -19.70
C LEU A 56 -10.46 -2.66 -20.71
N GLY A 57 -10.15 -2.95 -21.99
CA GLY A 57 -9.78 -1.92 -22.95
C GLY A 57 -8.40 -1.33 -22.62
N ALA A 58 -8.16 -0.08 -23.04
CA ALA A 58 -6.89 0.57 -22.77
C ALA A 58 -6.69 0.77 -21.26
N VAL A 59 -5.58 0.23 -20.74
CA VAL A 59 -5.13 0.44 -19.37
C VAL A 59 -3.96 1.42 -19.41
N ASP A 60 -4.04 2.48 -18.63
CA ASP A 60 -2.96 3.46 -18.47
C ASP A 60 -2.37 3.39 -17.07
N GLY A 61 -1.05 3.53 -16.96
CA GLY A 61 -0.35 3.52 -15.68
C GLY A 61 1.11 3.07 -15.75
N HIS A 62 1.87 3.49 -14.74
CA HIS A 62 3.25 3.09 -14.49
C HIS A 62 3.43 2.80 -13.00
N GLY A 63 3.29 1.54 -12.58
CA GLY A 63 3.32 1.13 -11.18
C GLY A 63 1.92 0.83 -10.66
N GLN A 64 1.64 1.18 -9.42
CA GLN A 64 0.33 0.92 -8.82
C GLN A 64 -0.78 1.68 -9.56
N ILE A 65 -1.84 0.97 -9.90
CA ILE A 65 -3.08 1.53 -10.43
C ILE A 65 -4.25 1.10 -9.56
N GLN A 66 -5.32 1.88 -9.57
CA GLN A 66 -6.57 1.51 -8.90
C GLN A 66 -7.61 1.12 -9.96
N LEU A 67 -8.21 -0.04 -9.78
CA LEU A 67 -9.28 -0.51 -10.66
C LEU A 67 -10.63 -0.04 -10.12
N ALA A 68 -11.50 0.42 -11.03
CA ALA A 68 -12.91 0.67 -10.70
C ALA A 68 -13.66 -0.65 -10.45
N ALA A 69 -14.78 -0.57 -9.74
CA ALA A 69 -15.60 -1.73 -9.41
C ALA A 69 -16.03 -2.52 -10.67
N GLU A 70 -16.34 -1.83 -11.77
CA GLU A 70 -16.70 -2.44 -13.04
C GLU A 70 -15.55 -3.22 -13.67
N GLN A 71 -14.32 -2.71 -13.56
CA GLN A 71 -13.12 -3.39 -14.05
C GLN A 71 -12.83 -4.65 -13.24
N VAL A 72 -12.97 -4.59 -11.92
CA VAL A 72 -12.85 -5.77 -11.04
C VAL A 72 -13.91 -6.81 -11.40
N ALA A 73 -15.15 -6.40 -11.65
CA ALA A 73 -16.21 -7.31 -12.06
C ALA A 73 -15.91 -7.99 -13.40
N GLN A 74 -15.37 -7.25 -14.39
CA GLN A 74 -14.95 -7.82 -15.68
C GLN A 74 -13.85 -8.86 -15.53
N LEU A 75 -12.84 -8.59 -14.69
CA LEU A 75 -11.78 -9.56 -14.42
C LEU A 75 -12.29 -10.79 -13.67
N ASN A 76 -13.25 -10.64 -12.74
CA ASN A 76 -13.87 -11.76 -12.06
C ASN A 76 -14.67 -12.66 -13.03
N VAL A 77 -15.35 -12.08 -14.00
CA VAL A 77 -15.99 -12.87 -15.08
C VAL A 77 -14.94 -13.66 -15.87
N ALA A 78 -13.81 -13.04 -16.20
CA ALA A 78 -12.72 -13.72 -16.91
C ALA A 78 -12.10 -14.86 -16.08
N ILE A 79 -11.86 -14.66 -14.77
CA ILE A 79 -11.40 -15.70 -13.85
C ILE A 79 -12.37 -16.89 -13.83
N GLN A 80 -13.68 -16.62 -13.71
CA GLN A 80 -14.72 -17.64 -13.69
C GLN A 80 -14.78 -18.41 -15.02
N GLN A 81 -14.74 -17.73 -16.15
CA GLN A 81 -14.74 -18.37 -17.48
C GLN A 81 -13.49 -19.22 -17.70
N ALA A 82 -12.36 -18.82 -17.13
CA ALA A 82 -11.11 -19.57 -17.16
C ALA A 82 -11.10 -20.78 -16.20
N ALA A 83 -12.16 -20.98 -15.40
CA ALA A 83 -12.27 -21.98 -14.35
C ALA A 83 -11.08 -21.94 -13.35
N LEU A 84 -10.55 -20.74 -13.07
CA LEU A 84 -9.53 -20.52 -12.08
C LEU A 84 -10.13 -20.25 -10.70
N PRO A 85 -9.44 -20.61 -9.61
CA PRO A 85 -9.94 -20.42 -8.24
C PRO A 85 -9.92 -18.94 -7.83
N GLY A 86 -10.74 -18.60 -6.81
CA GLY A 86 -10.76 -17.29 -6.15
C GLY A 86 -11.51 -16.20 -6.93
N GLN A 87 -11.41 -15.00 -6.42
CA GLN A 87 -11.97 -13.79 -7.02
C GLN A 87 -11.23 -12.55 -6.51
N LEU A 88 -11.33 -11.44 -7.21
CA LEU A 88 -10.87 -10.13 -6.77
C LEU A 88 -11.96 -9.41 -5.98
N GLU A 89 -11.59 -8.76 -4.90
CA GLU A 89 -12.47 -7.90 -4.11
C GLU A 89 -12.17 -6.43 -4.41
N VAL A 90 -13.20 -5.61 -4.56
CA VAL A 90 -13.04 -4.17 -4.77
C VAL A 90 -12.40 -3.55 -3.53
N ASP A 91 -11.37 -2.73 -3.73
CA ASP A 91 -10.67 -2.03 -2.65
C ASP A 91 -10.45 -0.57 -3.06
N GLU A 92 -11.40 0.29 -2.72
CA GLU A 92 -11.43 1.71 -3.09
C GLU A 92 -10.85 2.63 -2.00
N LYS A 93 -10.48 2.09 -0.81
CA LYS A 93 -9.92 2.90 0.27
C LYS A 93 -8.54 3.45 -0.12
N PRO A 94 -8.30 4.76 0.06
CA PRO A 94 -6.96 5.33 -0.11
C PRO A 94 -5.94 4.59 0.76
N LYS A 95 -4.79 4.26 0.19
CA LYS A 95 -3.72 3.54 0.91
C LYS A 95 -2.70 4.48 1.54
N PHE A 96 -2.64 5.71 1.09
CA PHE A 96 -1.86 6.77 1.71
C PHE A 96 -2.83 7.84 2.23
N VAL A 97 -2.82 8.04 3.54
CA VAL A 97 -3.73 8.96 4.22
C VAL A 97 -3.00 9.87 5.19
N ILE A 98 -3.62 10.98 5.54
CA ILE A 98 -3.20 11.83 6.64
C ILE A 98 -3.62 11.15 7.95
N GLY A 99 -2.71 11.07 8.92
CA GLY A 99 -2.99 10.56 10.25
C GLY A 99 -2.55 11.54 11.33
N LYS A 100 -3.12 11.41 12.54
CA LYS A 100 -2.67 12.14 13.72
C LYS A 100 -2.20 11.18 14.79
N ILE A 101 -0.99 11.37 15.30
CA ILE A 101 -0.46 10.55 16.40
C ILE A 101 -1.18 10.96 17.68
N VAL A 102 -2.05 10.09 18.20
CA VAL A 102 -2.90 10.36 19.39
C VAL A 102 -2.42 9.64 20.66
N ASP A 103 -1.55 8.63 20.52
CA ASP A 103 -0.84 7.99 21.63
C ASP A 103 0.60 7.66 21.17
N PHE A 104 1.55 7.74 22.11
CA PHE A 104 2.97 7.58 21.83
C PHE A 104 3.66 7.00 23.07
N LYS A 105 4.12 5.76 22.98
CA LYS A 105 4.73 5.01 24.09
C LYS A 105 6.06 4.40 23.67
N ASP A 106 6.97 4.24 24.60
CA ASP A 106 8.20 3.50 24.38
C ASP A 106 7.87 2.03 24.06
N HIS A 107 8.64 1.46 23.15
CA HIS A 107 8.52 0.03 22.82
C HIS A 107 9.13 -0.81 23.95
N PRO A 108 8.45 -1.89 24.41
CA PRO A 108 8.92 -2.67 25.57
C PRO A 108 10.30 -3.30 25.38
N ASP A 109 10.70 -3.63 24.15
CA ASP A 109 11.95 -4.32 23.83
C ASP A 109 12.87 -3.52 22.90
N SER A 110 12.79 -2.18 22.95
CA SER A 110 13.64 -1.33 22.10
C SER A 110 13.79 0.06 22.68
N ASP A 111 15.02 0.58 22.61
CA ASP A 111 15.40 1.91 23.06
C ASP A 111 15.18 3.01 22.02
N HIS A 112 14.78 2.65 20.79
CA HIS A 112 14.59 3.59 19.68
C HIS A 112 13.28 3.40 18.91
N LEU A 113 12.48 2.39 19.26
CA LEU A 113 11.15 2.20 18.70
C LEU A 113 10.08 2.75 19.66
N HIS A 114 9.00 3.22 19.07
CA HIS A 114 7.83 3.68 19.80
C HIS A 114 6.59 2.98 19.24
N VAL A 115 5.64 2.66 20.12
CA VAL A 115 4.32 2.16 19.77
C VAL A 115 3.38 3.35 19.72
N THR A 116 2.84 3.63 18.56
CA THR A 116 1.95 4.77 18.35
C THR A 116 0.52 4.30 18.07
N GLN A 117 -0.48 5.08 18.50
CA GLN A 117 -1.83 5.02 17.95
C GLN A 117 -2.00 6.22 17.04
N VAL A 118 -2.40 5.97 15.82
CA VAL A 118 -2.59 7.00 14.80
C VAL A 118 -4.05 7.03 14.41
N ASP A 119 -4.69 8.15 14.65
CA ASP A 119 -6.05 8.42 14.18
C ASP A 119 -6.01 8.67 12.67
N ILE A 120 -6.77 7.90 11.92
CA ILE A 120 -6.93 7.99 10.45
C ILE A 120 -8.36 8.34 10.05
N GLY A 121 -9.12 8.96 10.94
CA GLY A 121 -10.46 9.52 10.72
C GLY A 121 -11.58 8.58 11.12
N ASP A 122 -11.70 7.42 10.53
CA ASP A 122 -12.73 6.43 10.83
C ASP A 122 -12.29 5.40 11.91
N GLU A 123 -10.99 5.28 12.12
CA GLU A 123 -10.40 4.35 13.11
C GLU A 123 -9.03 4.83 13.62
N GLN A 124 -8.53 4.18 14.64
CA GLN A 124 -7.15 4.33 15.11
C GLN A 124 -6.36 3.07 14.78
N VAL A 125 -5.16 3.24 14.23
CA VAL A 125 -4.27 2.13 13.88
C VAL A 125 -3.00 2.16 14.71
N GLN A 126 -2.59 0.99 15.19
CA GLN A 126 -1.32 0.84 15.89
C GLN A 126 -0.19 0.74 14.88
N ILE A 127 0.81 1.60 15.01
CA ILE A 127 2.01 1.58 14.17
C ILE A 127 3.25 1.67 15.06
N VAL A 128 4.20 0.77 14.85
CA VAL A 128 5.51 0.82 15.49
C VAL A 128 6.43 1.71 14.65
N CYS A 129 6.94 2.79 15.25
CA CYS A 129 7.73 3.81 14.58
C CYS A 129 9.12 3.95 15.20
N GLY A 130 10.16 3.93 14.36
CA GLY A 130 11.56 4.13 14.77
C GLY A 130 12.15 5.46 14.29
N ALA A 131 11.33 6.43 13.92
CA ALA A 131 11.80 7.71 13.44
C ALA A 131 12.17 8.64 14.61
N PRO A 132 13.35 9.26 14.58
CA PRO A 132 13.85 10.07 15.71
C PRO A 132 13.08 11.38 15.92
N ASN A 133 12.28 11.80 14.95
CA ASN A 133 11.48 13.04 15.01
C ASN A 133 9.99 12.77 15.24
N ALA A 134 9.58 11.50 15.48
CA ALA A 134 8.19 11.18 15.78
C ALA A 134 7.83 11.65 17.19
N ALA A 135 6.65 12.26 17.34
CA ALA A 135 6.15 12.74 18.63
C ALA A 135 4.61 12.74 18.68
N LEU A 136 4.09 12.70 19.90
CA LEU A 136 2.66 12.83 20.15
C LEU A 136 2.08 14.13 19.54
N GLY A 137 0.91 14.06 18.96
CA GLY A 137 0.16 15.19 18.40
C GLY A 137 0.57 15.59 16.99
N GLN A 138 1.58 14.97 16.39
CA GLN A 138 1.97 15.28 15.02
C GLN A 138 0.96 14.78 13.99
N THR A 139 0.76 15.58 12.94
CA THR A 139 0.07 15.20 11.72
C THR A 139 1.08 14.61 10.76
N VAL A 140 0.81 13.41 10.25
CA VAL A 140 1.77 12.57 9.52
C VAL A 140 1.15 11.93 8.28
N VAL A 141 1.98 11.37 7.41
CA VAL A 141 1.50 10.54 6.30
C VAL A 141 1.61 9.07 6.70
N VAL A 142 0.49 8.36 6.61
CA VAL A 142 0.37 6.94 6.91
C VAL A 142 0.22 6.15 5.62
N ALA A 143 1.11 5.19 5.40
CA ALA A 143 0.93 4.12 4.42
C ALA A 143 0.22 2.96 5.11
N LEU A 144 -1.02 2.69 4.73
CA LEU A 144 -1.87 1.62 5.26
C LEU A 144 -1.50 0.27 4.62
N PRO A 145 -1.94 -0.86 5.21
CA PRO A 145 -1.80 -2.16 4.57
C PRO A 145 -2.41 -2.16 3.16
N GLY A 146 -1.62 -2.67 2.19
CA GLY A 146 -1.94 -2.61 0.77
C GLY A 146 -1.39 -1.40 0.02
N ALA A 147 -0.74 -0.45 0.70
CA ALA A 147 0.01 0.61 0.03
C ALA A 147 1.22 0.02 -0.70
N MET A 148 1.44 0.42 -1.95
CA MET A 148 2.68 0.17 -2.67
C MET A 148 3.52 1.45 -2.64
N MET A 149 4.69 1.37 -2.01
CA MET A 149 5.63 2.48 -1.95
C MET A 149 6.25 2.75 -3.33
N PRO A 150 6.78 3.96 -3.59
CA PRO A 150 7.40 4.30 -4.87
C PRO A 150 8.54 3.37 -5.31
N ASP A 151 9.19 2.69 -4.37
CA ASP A 151 10.24 1.68 -4.64
C ASP A 151 9.66 0.28 -4.96
N GLY A 152 8.33 0.13 -4.94
CA GLY A 152 7.60 -1.12 -5.18
C GLY A 152 7.36 -1.97 -3.93
N LYS A 153 7.85 -1.57 -2.76
CA LYS A 153 7.58 -2.28 -1.50
C LYS A 153 6.10 -2.15 -1.12
N ILE A 154 5.49 -3.29 -0.78
CA ILE A 154 4.11 -3.32 -0.28
C ILE A 154 4.11 -3.29 1.24
N ILE A 155 3.22 -2.49 1.80
CA ILE A 155 3.00 -2.43 3.25
C ILE A 155 2.00 -3.52 3.63
N TRP A 156 2.46 -4.45 4.47
CA TRP A 156 1.65 -5.51 5.04
C TRP A 156 1.43 -5.29 6.53
N PRO A 157 0.33 -5.82 7.11
CA PRO A 157 0.26 -5.98 8.56
C PRO A 157 1.41 -6.85 9.04
N GLY A 158 2.04 -6.48 10.13
CA GLY A 158 3.18 -7.23 10.64
C GLY A 158 3.46 -6.97 12.11
N SER A 159 4.64 -7.33 12.55
CA SER A 159 5.12 -7.04 13.91
C SER A 159 6.58 -6.62 13.88
N LEU A 160 6.94 -5.67 14.75
CA LEU A 160 8.33 -5.29 15.02
C LEU A 160 8.65 -5.68 16.46
N ARG A 161 9.64 -6.56 16.64
CA ARG A 161 10.04 -7.10 17.96
C ARG A 161 8.84 -7.54 18.81
N GLY A 162 7.90 -8.29 18.18
CA GLY A 162 6.74 -8.85 18.86
C GLY A 162 5.54 -7.90 19.04
N VAL A 163 5.68 -6.62 18.74
CA VAL A 163 4.56 -5.66 18.79
C VAL A 163 3.94 -5.48 17.41
N ALA A 164 2.62 -5.66 17.31
CA ALA A 164 1.88 -5.55 16.06
C ALA A 164 1.95 -4.14 15.47
N SER A 165 2.04 -4.05 14.14
CA SER A 165 2.08 -2.79 13.39
C SER A 165 1.23 -2.92 12.13
N TYR A 166 0.26 -2.02 11.96
CA TYR A 166 -0.75 -2.05 10.90
C TYR A 166 -0.57 -0.86 9.95
N GLY A 167 0.64 -0.68 9.46
CA GLY A 167 0.99 0.39 8.55
C GLY A 167 2.39 0.94 8.79
N MET A 168 2.69 2.04 8.12
CA MET A 168 3.96 2.74 8.26
C MET A 168 3.74 4.25 8.26
N ILE A 169 4.33 4.95 9.23
CA ILE A 169 4.44 6.41 9.19
C ILE A 169 5.60 6.75 8.26
N SER A 170 5.31 7.45 7.16
CA SER A 170 6.22 7.59 6.04
C SER A 170 7.09 8.84 6.12
N SER A 171 8.33 8.73 5.65
CA SER A 171 9.22 9.87 5.40
C SER A 171 8.99 10.47 4.01
N ALA A 172 9.39 11.72 3.80
CA ALA A 172 9.35 12.36 2.49
C ALA A 172 10.18 11.60 1.44
N ARG A 173 11.27 10.97 1.87
CA ARG A 173 12.15 10.18 0.99
C ARG A 173 11.48 8.87 0.54
N GLU A 174 10.82 8.15 1.46
CA GLU A 174 10.07 6.92 1.12
C GLU A 174 8.91 7.21 0.19
N LEU A 175 8.29 8.38 0.31
CA LEU A 175 7.23 8.87 -0.58
C LEU A 175 7.77 9.46 -1.90
N ALA A 176 9.10 9.42 -2.13
CA ALA A 176 9.77 10.00 -3.31
C ALA A 176 9.42 11.48 -3.55
N ILE A 177 9.21 12.26 -2.48
CA ILE A 177 8.90 13.70 -2.61
C ILE A 177 10.14 14.46 -3.12
N PRO A 178 10.00 15.31 -4.15
CA PRO A 178 11.09 16.14 -4.64
C PRO A 178 11.69 17.02 -3.53
N GLY A 179 13.03 17.06 -3.44
CA GLY A 179 13.73 17.82 -2.40
C GLY A 179 13.73 17.17 -1.02
N ALA A 180 13.27 15.93 -0.89
CA ALA A 180 13.24 15.21 0.39
C ALA A 180 14.60 15.22 1.09
N PRO A 181 14.66 15.54 2.40
CA PRO A 181 15.90 15.57 3.16
C PRO A 181 16.53 14.18 3.25
N GLN A 182 17.88 14.11 3.20
CA GLN A 182 18.60 12.84 3.29
C GLN A 182 18.75 12.30 4.73
N ARG A 183 18.31 13.07 5.72
CA ARG A 183 18.30 12.65 7.13
C ARG A 183 17.13 11.69 7.42
N ARG A 184 17.29 10.85 8.43
CA ARG A 184 16.21 9.99 8.94
C ARG A 184 15.11 10.83 9.59
N GLY A 185 13.85 10.43 9.41
CA GLY A 185 12.70 11.07 10.03
C GLY A 185 11.45 10.92 9.18
N ILE A 186 10.29 10.98 9.85
CA ILE A 186 8.98 11.01 9.19
C ILE A 186 8.70 12.39 8.59
N LEU A 187 7.79 12.43 7.63
CA LEU A 187 7.25 13.68 7.10
C LEU A 187 6.14 14.19 8.04
N VAL A 188 6.40 15.34 8.67
CA VAL A 188 5.41 16.02 9.49
C VAL A 188 4.65 17.01 8.62
N MET A 189 3.33 16.85 8.59
CA MET A 189 2.39 17.66 7.79
C MET A 189 1.78 18.78 8.65
N PRO A 190 1.20 19.80 8.02
CA PRO A 190 0.47 20.86 8.74
C PRO A 190 -0.72 20.32 9.55
N ASP A 191 -0.93 20.88 10.74
CA ASP A 191 -1.97 20.44 11.69
C ASP A 191 -3.42 20.69 11.25
N ASN A 192 -3.62 21.50 10.21
CA ASN A 192 -4.94 21.79 9.66
C ASN A 192 -5.48 20.70 8.72
N LEU A 193 -4.68 19.69 8.39
CA LEU A 193 -5.11 18.56 7.56
C LEU A 193 -5.97 17.60 8.38
N ALA A 194 -7.08 17.16 7.80
CA ALA A 194 -7.98 16.23 8.46
C ALA A 194 -7.42 14.80 8.45
N ALA A 195 -7.47 14.15 9.61
CA ALA A 195 -7.16 12.72 9.69
C ALA A 195 -8.09 11.92 8.76
N GLY A 196 -7.55 10.90 8.08
CA GLY A 196 -8.26 10.08 7.10
C GLY A 196 -8.35 10.68 5.69
N SER A 197 -8.00 11.96 5.49
CA SER A 197 -7.98 12.53 4.13
C SER A 197 -6.90 11.86 3.28
N PRO A 198 -7.15 11.67 1.96
CA PRO A 198 -6.14 11.13 1.05
C PRO A 198 -4.88 12.00 1.04
N PHE A 199 -3.72 11.35 0.98
CA PHE A 199 -2.44 12.02 0.84
C PHE A 199 -2.31 12.71 -0.53
N ASP A 200 -1.82 13.96 -0.54
CA ASP A 200 -1.49 14.71 -1.74
C ASP A 200 0.04 14.97 -1.82
N ALA A 201 0.68 14.39 -2.84
CA ALA A 201 2.12 14.54 -3.05
C ALA A 201 2.54 15.98 -3.39
N LYS A 202 1.64 16.80 -3.99
CA LYS A 202 1.94 18.21 -4.30
C LYS A 202 1.96 19.05 -3.03
N GLU A 203 1.01 18.81 -2.13
CA GLU A 203 0.98 19.45 -0.82
C GLU A 203 2.23 19.07 0.00
N ALA A 204 2.58 17.78 0.01
CA ALA A 204 3.79 17.29 0.66
C ALA A 204 5.07 17.93 0.09
N ALA A 205 5.15 18.12 -1.22
CA ALA A 205 6.29 18.80 -1.86
C ALA A 205 6.40 20.27 -1.41
N ALA A 206 5.28 20.98 -1.26
CA ALA A 206 5.29 22.33 -0.73
C ALA A 206 5.77 22.39 0.74
N VAL A 207 5.36 21.41 1.57
CA VAL A 207 5.83 21.28 2.96
C VAL A 207 7.33 21.03 3.01
N VAL A 208 7.84 20.10 2.19
CA VAL A 208 9.30 19.81 2.12
C VAL A 208 10.07 21.04 1.69
N ALA A 209 9.61 21.76 0.66
CA ALA A 209 10.28 22.97 0.20
C ALA A 209 10.32 24.10 1.25
N ALA A 210 9.30 24.19 2.12
CA ALA A 210 9.26 25.16 3.21
C ALA A 210 10.15 24.79 4.41
N GLN A 211 10.58 23.52 4.52
CA GLN A 211 11.44 23.00 5.59
C GLN A 211 12.93 22.92 5.19
N ALA A 212 13.25 23.17 3.91
CA ALA A 212 14.60 23.13 3.37
C ALA A 212 15.36 24.44 3.67
#